data_e596afb21c389e667342432776026fe0
#
_entry.id   e596afb21c389e667342432776026fe0
#
_cell.length_a   1.000
_cell.length_b   1.000
_cell.length_c   1.000
_cell.angle_alpha   90.00
_cell.angle_beta   90.00
_cell.angle_gamma   90.00
#
_symmetry.space_group_name_H-M   'P 1'
#
loop_
_entity.id
_entity.type
_entity.pdbx_description
1 polymer ?
#
loop_
_entity_poly.entity_id
_entity_poly.type
_entity_poly.pdbx_seq_one_letter_code
_entity_poly.pdbx_strand_id
1 'polypeptide(L)'
;MLPKLENSNNITAIEEEIQILKNLLNTATQNMIPSDKFHLIDELSNLSANHEYDKLTDLITSLSNEDLDIISRYFSVLPLLINITEDVDLAYQVNLQNNIDQDYLGKISTQMNIIAKSEHAKEILENLNVVPVLTAHPTQVQRKSMLDLTNEIHHLLRKDRDCKEGSINKRKWNDNLHRLIELIMETDMIREKKLKVKNEIRNVTDYYNTSLIPAITALTAKYRKEAAKHGIDVSAATPITMGMWIGGDRDGNPFVTAETLEISATTQAEVILNYYIRKIEEMYFYYAVSSSISHVSLDVEKMAALSSDTSVYREKEPYRKAFHYILERLQNTYNNFTQNTNHEVCYETVEQFQNDLLTIKKSLIENDDAILTTGSFSEVLQATEIFGFYLASIDMRQDSSVLEACVAE
;
A
#
# COMPACT_ATOMS: atom_id res chain seq x y z
N MET A 1 -0.06 -22.94 -12.90
CA MET A 1 0.65 -24.09 -12.28
C MET A 1 1.52 -23.50 -11.18
N LEU A 2 1.09 -23.58 -9.94
CA LEU A 2 1.89 -23.17 -8.78
C LEU A 2 3.08 -24.13 -8.64
N PRO A 3 4.28 -23.63 -8.31
CA PRO A 3 5.43 -24.49 -8.10
C PRO A 3 5.17 -25.40 -6.87
N LYS A 4 5.48 -26.69 -7.00
CA LYS A 4 5.45 -27.63 -5.91
C LYS A 4 6.42 -27.16 -4.83
N LEU A 5 5.90 -26.83 -3.65
CA LEU A 5 6.67 -26.54 -2.44
C LEU A 5 7.28 -27.85 -1.92
N GLU A 6 8.53 -28.11 -2.24
CA GLU A 6 9.33 -29.17 -1.63
C GLU A 6 10.31 -28.56 -0.62
N ASN A 7 9.81 -28.21 0.58
CA ASN A 7 10.67 -28.01 1.75
C ASN A 7 9.92 -28.38 3.03
N SER A 8 10.27 -29.51 3.62
CA SER A 8 9.65 -30.06 4.82
C SER A 8 9.70 -29.13 6.06
N ASN A 9 10.66 -28.22 6.13
CA ASN A 9 10.78 -27.26 7.24
C ASN A 9 9.75 -26.11 7.18
N ASN A 10 9.21 -25.80 6.01
CA ASN A 10 8.23 -24.72 5.86
C ASN A 10 6.81 -25.16 6.18
N ILE A 11 6.46 -26.41 5.89
CA ILE A 11 5.16 -26.98 6.23
C ILE A 11 4.97 -26.93 7.75
N THR A 12 6.02 -27.25 8.52
CA THR A 12 6.01 -27.19 9.98
C THR A 12 5.74 -25.78 10.54
N ALA A 13 6.33 -24.73 9.94
CA ALA A 13 6.15 -23.36 10.41
C ALA A 13 4.72 -22.84 10.15
N ILE A 14 4.14 -23.13 8.99
CA ILE A 14 2.74 -22.80 8.68
C ILE A 14 1.79 -23.51 9.63
N GLU A 15 2.00 -24.82 9.86
CA GLU A 15 1.17 -25.62 10.74
C GLU A 15 1.22 -25.10 12.19
N GLU A 16 2.39 -24.72 12.69
CA GLU A 16 2.55 -24.12 14.02
C GLU A 16 1.80 -22.77 14.13
N GLU A 17 1.92 -21.88 13.14
CA GLU A 17 1.21 -20.61 13.12
C GLU A 17 -0.31 -20.79 13.05
N ILE A 18 -0.80 -21.68 12.18
CA ILE A 18 -2.22 -22.03 12.09
C ILE A 18 -2.73 -22.55 13.43
N GLN A 19 -1.94 -23.41 14.12
CA GLN A 19 -2.32 -23.95 15.42
C GLN A 19 -2.39 -22.85 16.49
N ILE A 20 -1.45 -21.88 16.49
CA ILE A 20 -1.48 -20.73 17.40
C ILE A 20 -2.74 -19.90 17.14
N LEU A 21 -3.02 -19.54 15.89
CA LEU A 21 -4.19 -18.73 15.52
C LEU A 21 -5.51 -19.45 15.85
N LYS A 22 -5.58 -20.76 15.60
CA LYS A 22 -6.73 -21.60 15.98
C LYS A 22 -6.95 -21.62 17.49
N ASN A 23 -5.89 -21.75 18.28
CA ASN A 23 -6.00 -21.74 19.75
C ASN A 23 -6.49 -20.38 20.26
N LEU A 24 -6.02 -19.27 19.68
CA LEU A 24 -6.48 -17.93 20.01
C LEU A 24 -7.95 -17.70 19.61
N LEU A 25 -8.33 -18.18 18.43
CA LEU A 25 -9.73 -18.15 17.97
C LEU A 25 -10.64 -18.97 18.89
N ASN A 26 -10.19 -20.15 19.31
CA ASN A 26 -10.92 -20.97 20.28
C ASN A 26 -11.14 -20.22 21.60
N THR A 27 -10.10 -19.55 22.11
CA THR A 27 -10.19 -18.77 23.34
C THR A 27 -11.18 -17.60 23.19
N ALA A 28 -11.09 -16.83 22.09
CA ALA A 28 -12.03 -15.76 21.81
C ALA A 28 -13.48 -16.25 21.71
N THR A 29 -13.68 -17.41 21.04
CA THR A 29 -15.03 -18.00 20.89
C THR A 29 -15.58 -18.51 22.22
N GLN A 30 -14.74 -19.09 23.08
CA GLN A 30 -15.15 -19.54 24.42
C GLN A 30 -15.66 -18.41 25.32
N ASN A 31 -15.21 -17.18 25.09
CA ASN A 31 -15.72 -16.01 25.79
C ASN A 31 -17.12 -15.56 25.32
N MET A 32 -17.54 -16.00 24.13
CA MET A 32 -18.79 -15.58 23.49
C MET A 32 -19.90 -16.61 23.57
N ILE A 33 -19.58 -17.90 23.67
CA ILE A 33 -20.53 -19.01 23.70
C ILE A 33 -20.56 -19.67 25.08
N PRO A 34 -21.73 -20.17 25.59
CA PRO A 34 -21.78 -20.94 26.81
C PRO A 34 -20.82 -22.13 26.81
N SER A 35 -20.11 -22.36 27.93
CA SER A 35 -19.03 -23.32 28.01
C SER A 35 -19.47 -24.76 27.68
N ASP A 36 -20.74 -25.10 27.95
CA ASP A 36 -21.34 -26.37 27.61
C ASP A 36 -21.65 -26.57 26.13
N LYS A 37 -21.57 -25.51 25.33
CA LYS A 37 -21.85 -25.55 23.89
C LYS A 37 -20.60 -25.46 23.01
N PHE A 38 -19.43 -25.11 23.57
CA PHE A 38 -18.20 -24.96 22.79
C PHE A 38 -17.81 -26.25 22.05
N HIS A 39 -18.13 -27.44 22.61
CA HIS A 39 -17.87 -28.72 21.96
C HIS A 39 -18.59 -28.92 20.61
N LEU A 40 -19.66 -28.14 20.34
CA LEU A 40 -20.41 -28.20 19.08
C LEU A 40 -19.54 -27.80 17.87
N ILE A 41 -18.52 -26.96 18.06
CA ILE A 41 -17.58 -26.58 16.99
C ILE A 41 -16.79 -27.82 16.52
N ASP A 42 -16.29 -28.64 17.47
CA ASP A 42 -15.57 -29.85 17.14
C ASP A 42 -16.51 -30.93 16.58
N GLU A 43 -17.73 -31.05 17.11
CA GLU A 43 -18.74 -31.97 16.61
C GLU A 43 -19.15 -31.65 15.17
N LEU A 44 -19.47 -30.37 14.85
CA LEU A 44 -19.77 -29.95 13.50
C LEU A 44 -18.59 -30.15 12.53
N SER A 45 -17.37 -29.89 12.99
CA SER A 45 -16.16 -30.14 12.20
C SER A 45 -15.99 -31.66 11.88
N ASN A 46 -16.22 -32.53 12.87
CA ASN A 46 -16.10 -33.95 12.69
C ASN A 46 -17.19 -34.52 11.77
N LEU A 47 -18.45 -34.10 11.96
CA LEU A 47 -19.55 -34.50 11.07
C LEU A 47 -19.30 -34.08 9.61
N SER A 48 -18.80 -32.87 9.41
CA SER A 48 -18.42 -32.40 8.08
C SER A 48 -17.27 -33.22 7.49
N ALA A 49 -16.22 -33.48 8.26
CA ALA A 49 -15.03 -34.22 7.80
C ALA A 49 -15.38 -35.70 7.45
N ASN A 50 -16.34 -36.27 8.16
CA ASN A 50 -16.81 -37.65 7.93
C ASN A 50 -17.92 -37.73 6.88
N HIS A 51 -18.31 -36.62 6.24
CA HIS A 51 -19.39 -36.53 5.25
C HIS A 51 -20.77 -36.98 5.79
N GLU A 52 -21.01 -36.82 7.09
CA GLU A 52 -22.26 -37.18 7.77
C GLU A 52 -23.29 -36.03 7.66
N TYR A 53 -23.65 -35.63 6.42
CA TYR A 53 -24.42 -34.41 6.14
C TYR A 53 -25.84 -34.38 6.73
N ASP A 54 -26.50 -35.56 6.88
CA ASP A 54 -27.83 -35.63 7.49
C ASP A 54 -27.75 -35.23 8.97
N LYS A 55 -26.83 -35.83 9.73
CA LYS A 55 -26.59 -35.48 11.14
C LYS A 55 -26.12 -34.05 11.33
N LEU A 56 -25.26 -33.56 10.39
CA LEU A 56 -24.82 -32.17 10.38
C LEU A 56 -26.01 -31.22 10.25
N THR A 57 -26.91 -31.50 9.32
CA THR A 57 -28.13 -30.73 9.12
C THR A 57 -29.06 -30.72 10.32
N ASP A 58 -29.27 -31.91 10.93
CA ASP A 58 -30.08 -32.03 12.13
C ASP A 58 -29.49 -31.23 13.29
N LEU A 59 -28.17 -31.29 13.48
CA LEU A 59 -27.47 -30.57 14.54
C LEU A 59 -27.60 -29.05 14.31
N ILE A 60 -27.33 -28.54 13.10
CA ILE A 60 -27.44 -27.10 12.75
C ILE A 60 -28.87 -26.62 13.00
N THR A 61 -29.89 -27.38 12.58
CA THR A 61 -31.30 -27.00 12.77
C THR A 61 -31.76 -27.01 14.25
N SER A 62 -31.05 -27.69 15.10
CA SER A 62 -31.34 -27.73 16.55
C SER A 62 -30.74 -26.57 17.33
N LEU A 63 -29.80 -25.77 16.72
CA LEU A 63 -29.14 -24.66 17.38
C LEU A 63 -30.05 -23.45 17.51
N SER A 64 -29.85 -22.65 18.55
CA SER A 64 -30.47 -21.33 18.66
C SER A 64 -29.83 -20.36 17.64
N ASN A 65 -30.55 -19.30 17.24
CA ASN A 65 -29.99 -18.29 16.34
C ASN A 65 -28.73 -17.63 16.91
N GLU A 66 -28.65 -17.43 18.22
CA GLU A 66 -27.49 -16.84 18.90
C GLU A 66 -26.26 -17.76 18.80
N ASP A 67 -26.46 -19.06 19.07
CA ASP A 67 -25.38 -20.06 18.94
C ASP A 67 -24.92 -20.21 17.50
N LEU A 68 -25.88 -20.20 16.56
CA LEU A 68 -25.62 -20.32 15.14
C LEU A 68 -24.79 -19.14 14.61
N ASP A 69 -25.10 -17.93 15.07
CA ASP A 69 -24.35 -16.71 14.72
C ASP A 69 -22.88 -16.82 15.15
N ILE A 70 -22.61 -17.23 16.38
CA ILE A 70 -21.24 -17.36 16.90
C ILE A 70 -20.49 -18.50 16.19
N ILE A 71 -21.13 -19.64 16.01
CA ILE A 71 -20.53 -20.81 15.35
C ILE A 71 -20.26 -20.52 13.87
N SER A 72 -21.19 -19.90 13.15
CA SER A 72 -20.98 -19.53 11.75
C SER A 72 -19.85 -18.51 11.60
N ARG A 73 -19.73 -17.60 12.56
CA ARG A 73 -18.63 -16.63 12.62
C ARG A 73 -17.29 -17.34 12.82
N TYR A 74 -17.20 -18.31 13.75
CA TYR A 74 -16.01 -19.12 13.93
C TYR A 74 -15.55 -19.78 12.62
N PHE A 75 -16.47 -20.47 11.93
CA PHE A 75 -16.19 -21.13 10.65
C PHE A 75 -15.93 -20.17 9.48
N SER A 76 -16.27 -18.90 9.61
CA SER A 76 -15.91 -17.85 8.65
C SER A 76 -14.53 -17.25 8.94
N VAL A 77 -14.18 -17.09 10.21
CA VAL A 77 -12.90 -16.50 10.64
C VAL A 77 -11.74 -17.50 10.52
N LEU A 78 -11.97 -18.77 10.82
CA LEU A 78 -10.91 -19.78 10.76
C LEU A 78 -10.24 -19.87 9.35
N PRO A 79 -10.97 -20.02 8.24
CA PRO A 79 -10.38 -19.99 6.89
C PRO A 79 -9.70 -18.66 6.58
N LEU A 80 -10.24 -17.54 7.06
CA LEU A 80 -9.62 -16.21 6.88
C LEU A 80 -8.23 -16.18 7.53
N LEU A 81 -8.07 -16.67 8.74
CA LEU A 81 -6.79 -16.75 9.44
C LEU A 81 -5.81 -17.71 8.74
N ILE A 82 -6.29 -18.84 8.23
CA ILE A 82 -5.48 -19.78 7.45
C ILE A 82 -4.96 -19.09 6.17
N ASN A 83 -5.84 -18.44 5.42
CA ASN A 83 -5.44 -17.73 4.20
C ASN A 83 -4.39 -16.64 4.48
N ILE A 84 -4.51 -15.90 5.59
CA ILE A 84 -3.50 -14.89 5.98
C ILE A 84 -2.14 -15.57 6.23
N THR A 85 -2.12 -16.73 6.88
CA THR A 85 -0.87 -17.47 7.14
C THR A 85 -0.24 -17.96 5.83
N GLU A 86 -1.05 -18.46 4.90
CA GLU A 86 -0.59 -18.90 3.56
C GLU A 86 -0.05 -17.72 2.75
N ASP A 87 -0.71 -16.55 2.77
CA ASP A 87 -0.25 -15.33 2.10
C ASP A 87 1.08 -14.83 2.67
N VAL A 88 1.23 -14.85 4.00
CA VAL A 88 2.51 -14.49 4.67
C VAL A 88 3.61 -15.44 4.26
N ASP A 89 3.33 -16.74 4.23
CA ASP A 89 4.32 -17.74 3.81
C ASP A 89 4.73 -17.56 2.36
N LEU A 90 3.78 -17.37 1.46
CA LEU A 90 4.06 -17.11 0.06
C LEU A 90 4.96 -15.86 -0.12
N ALA A 91 4.64 -14.77 0.58
CA ALA A 91 5.43 -13.55 0.56
C ALA A 91 6.85 -13.77 1.12
N TYR A 92 6.98 -14.57 2.19
CA TYR A 92 8.25 -14.92 2.79
C TYR A 92 9.10 -15.78 1.85
N GLN A 93 8.52 -16.78 1.19
CA GLN A 93 9.18 -17.63 0.21
C GLN A 93 9.68 -16.83 -0.99
N VAL A 94 8.86 -15.92 -1.49
CA VAL A 94 9.25 -14.99 -2.56
C VAL A 94 10.45 -14.13 -2.16
N ASN A 95 10.47 -13.62 -0.92
CA ASN A 95 11.59 -12.84 -0.41
C ASN A 95 12.87 -13.67 -0.23
N LEU A 96 12.75 -14.90 0.28
CA LEU A 96 13.89 -15.83 0.37
C LEU A 96 14.46 -16.15 -1.00
N GLN A 97 13.63 -16.43 -1.99
CA GLN A 97 14.05 -16.70 -3.36
C GLN A 97 14.73 -15.49 -4.00
N ASN A 98 14.27 -14.27 -3.73
CA ASN A 98 14.92 -13.05 -4.18
C ASN A 98 16.32 -12.84 -3.56
N ASN A 99 16.54 -13.32 -2.33
CA ASN A 99 17.84 -13.27 -1.67
C ASN A 99 18.82 -14.35 -2.18
N ILE A 100 18.34 -15.39 -2.88
CA ILE A 100 19.14 -16.53 -3.41
C ILE A 100 19.35 -16.42 -4.92
N ASP A 101 19.32 -15.22 -5.53
CA ASP A 101 19.47 -15.00 -6.99
C ASP A 101 18.42 -15.66 -7.89
N GLN A 102 17.38 -16.25 -7.34
CA GLN A 102 16.24 -16.75 -8.11
C GLN A 102 15.09 -15.74 -8.07
N ASP A 103 15.21 -14.82 -8.90
CA ASP A 103 14.31 -13.78 -9.33
C ASP A 103 12.86 -14.28 -9.59
N TYR A 104 11.95 -14.14 -8.64
CA TYR A 104 10.52 -14.24 -8.96
C TYR A 104 10.11 -13.08 -9.90
N LEU A 105 10.86 -12.00 -9.84
CA LEU A 105 11.00 -10.95 -10.84
C LEU A 105 12.17 -11.27 -11.82
N GLY A 106 12.74 -12.47 -11.83
CA GLY A 106 13.81 -12.97 -12.70
C GLY A 106 13.52 -12.90 -14.17
N LYS A 107 12.25 -12.74 -14.41
CA LYS A 107 11.77 -12.37 -15.72
C LYS A 107 12.18 -10.95 -16.12
N ILE A 108 12.37 -9.99 -15.19
CA ILE A 108 12.84 -8.64 -15.55
C ILE A 108 14.30 -8.71 -16.01
N SER A 109 15.21 -9.27 -15.24
CA SER A 109 16.60 -9.41 -15.64
C SER A 109 16.75 -10.29 -16.88
N THR A 110 15.99 -11.38 -16.97
CA THR A 110 16.00 -12.27 -18.16
C THR A 110 15.47 -11.55 -19.40
N GLN A 111 14.36 -10.84 -19.29
CA GLN A 111 13.79 -10.07 -20.40
C GLN A 111 14.69 -8.88 -20.77
N MET A 112 15.26 -8.21 -19.76
CA MET A 112 16.22 -7.13 -20.00
C MET A 112 17.45 -7.62 -20.78
N ASN A 113 18.01 -8.81 -20.45
CA ASN A 113 19.07 -9.45 -21.22
C ASN A 113 18.72 -9.73 -22.69
N ILE A 114 17.44 -10.00 -22.98
CA ILE A 114 16.94 -10.22 -24.34
C ILE A 114 16.81 -8.88 -25.06
N ILE A 115 16.14 -7.91 -24.45
CA ILE A 115 15.85 -6.59 -25.03
C ILE A 115 17.14 -5.83 -25.30
N ALA A 116 18.11 -5.89 -24.38
CA ALA A 116 19.40 -5.20 -24.47
C ALA A 116 20.23 -5.61 -25.71
N LYS A 117 19.93 -6.74 -26.35
CA LYS A 117 20.57 -7.17 -27.59
C LYS A 117 19.98 -6.51 -28.84
N SER A 118 18.86 -5.80 -28.72
CA SER A 118 18.21 -5.11 -29.83
C SER A 118 18.89 -3.77 -30.09
N GLU A 119 19.00 -3.38 -31.36
CA GLU A 119 19.45 -2.03 -31.76
C GLU A 119 18.48 -0.94 -31.27
N HIS A 120 17.21 -1.27 -31.03
CA HIS A 120 16.16 -0.40 -30.52
C HIS A 120 15.93 -0.54 -29.01
N ALA A 121 16.84 -1.16 -28.27
CA ALA A 121 16.65 -1.46 -26.85
C ALA A 121 16.25 -0.25 -26.01
N LYS A 122 16.93 0.90 -26.22
CA LYS A 122 16.61 2.14 -25.50
C LYS A 122 15.21 2.62 -25.80
N GLU A 123 14.84 2.70 -27.08
CA GLU A 123 13.52 3.14 -27.52
C GLU A 123 12.40 2.25 -26.98
N ILE A 124 12.59 0.92 -27.00
CA ILE A 124 11.63 -0.05 -26.46
C ILE A 124 11.45 0.17 -24.96
N LEU A 125 12.55 0.36 -24.21
CA LEU A 125 12.49 0.50 -22.76
C LEU A 125 11.97 1.87 -22.32
N GLU A 126 12.24 2.94 -23.06
CA GLU A 126 11.70 4.28 -22.78
C GLU A 126 10.19 4.36 -23.05
N ASN A 127 9.69 3.65 -24.04
CA ASN A 127 8.27 3.66 -24.43
C ASN A 127 7.45 2.54 -23.76
N LEU A 128 8.06 1.65 -22.97
CA LEU A 128 7.31 0.63 -22.25
C LEU A 128 6.41 1.30 -21.21
N ASN A 129 5.12 1.10 -21.35
CA ASN A 129 4.13 1.55 -20.36
C ASN A 129 3.04 0.49 -20.17
N VAL A 130 2.89 0.01 -18.96
CA VAL A 130 1.80 -0.87 -18.52
C VAL A 130 0.87 -0.04 -17.64
N VAL A 131 -0.41 -0.03 -17.96
CA VAL A 131 -1.43 0.73 -17.23
C VAL A 131 -2.40 -0.22 -16.53
N PRO A 132 -2.12 -0.64 -15.28
CA PRO A 132 -3.11 -1.33 -14.47
C PRO A 132 -4.27 -0.38 -14.13
N VAL A 133 -5.50 -0.80 -14.41
CA VAL A 133 -6.70 0.02 -14.18
C VAL A 133 -7.47 -0.51 -12.99
N LEU A 134 -7.68 0.34 -11.99
CA LEU A 134 -8.49 0.02 -10.82
C LEU A 134 -9.98 0.23 -11.13
N THR A 135 -10.77 -0.83 -10.96
CA THR A 135 -12.21 -0.83 -11.23
C THR A 135 -13.02 -1.01 -9.95
N ALA A 136 -14.29 -0.58 -9.98
CA ALA A 136 -15.20 -0.82 -8.87
C ALA A 136 -15.56 -2.30 -8.76
N HIS A 137 -15.51 -2.85 -7.55
CA HIS A 137 -15.98 -4.19 -7.24
C HIS A 137 -17.30 -4.14 -6.46
N PRO A 138 -18.47 -4.21 -7.12
CA PRO A 138 -19.78 -4.15 -6.46
C PRO A 138 -20.03 -5.34 -5.53
N THR A 139 -19.28 -6.43 -5.69
CA THR A 139 -19.36 -7.64 -4.85
C THR A 139 -18.47 -7.59 -3.60
N GLN A 140 -17.67 -6.54 -3.40
CA GLN A 140 -16.89 -6.41 -2.18
C GLN A 140 -17.78 -5.99 -1.01
N VAL A 141 -18.30 -6.97 -0.28
CA VAL A 141 -19.17 -6.79 0.87
C VAL A 141 -18.45 -6.64 2.20
N GLN A 142 -17.17 -6.98 2.25
CA GLN A 142 -16.36 -6.94 3.47
C GLN A 142 -16.18 -5.50 3.97
N ARG A 143 -16.27 -5.31 5.29
CA ARG A 143 -16.05 -3.99 5.91
C ARG A 143 -14.56 -3.63 5.88
N LYS A 144 -14.26 -2.33 5.77
CA LYS A 144 -12.88 -1.84 5.86
C LYS A 144 -12.23 -2.20 7.21
N SER A 145 -12.98 -2.11 8.32
CA SER A 145 -12.50 -2.52 9.64
C SER A 145 -12.00 -3.97 9.68
N MET A 146 -12.68 -4.87 8.98
CA MET A 146 -12.23 -6.27 8.85
C MET A 146 -10.92 -6.36 8.06
N LEU A 147 -10.82 -5.63 6.94
CA LEU A 147 -9.59 -5.57 6.14
C LEU A 147 -8.41 -5.00 6.95
N ASP A 148 -8.65 -3.94 7.72
CA ASP A 148 -7.61 -3.32 8.55
C ASP A 148 -7.12 -4.29 9.64
N LEU A 149 -8.04 -5.01 10.31
CA LEU A 149 -7.69 -6.03 11.32
C LEU A 149 -6.92 -7.21 10.71
N THR A 150 -7.34 -7.70 9.54
CA THR A 150 -6.64 -8.79 8.84
C THR A 150 -5.26 -8.37 8.35
N ASN A 151 -5.10 -7.14 7.86
CA ASN A 151 -3.82 -6.58 7.47
C ASN A 151 -2.87 -6.46 8.67
N GLU A 152 -3.37 -6.09 9.85
CA GLU A 152 -2.54 -6.01 11.06
C GLU A 152 -2.08 -7.40 11.52
N ILE A 153 -2.94 -8.44 11.44
CA ILE A 153 -2.53 -9.83 11.69
C ILE A 153 -1.43 -10.25 10.71
N HIS A 154 -1.63 -10.00 9.41
CA HIS A 154 -0.64 -10.28 8.37
C HIS A 154 0.71 -9.61 8.70
N HIS A 155 0.68 -8.35 9.14
CA HIS A 155 1.87 -7.59 9.50
C HIS A 155 2.60 -8.18 10.71
N LEU A 156 1.87 -8.61 11.73
CA LEU A 156 2.44 -9.26 12.92
C LEU A 156 3.07 -10.62 12.59
N LEU A 157 2.43 -11.43 11.77
CA LEU A 157 2.96 -12.73 11.34
C LEU A 157 4.22 -12.54 10.49
N ARG A 158 4.19 -11.65 9.52
CA ARG A 158 5.36 -11.32 8.69
C ARG A 158 6.53 -10.83 9.52
N LYS A 159 6.29 -9.92 10.47
CA LYS A 159 7.33 -9.41 11.36
C LYS A 159 7.98 -10.50 12.21
N ASP A 160 7.23 -11.49 12.64
CA ASP A 160 7.78 -12.64 13.38
C ASP A 160 8.73 -13.46 12.51
N ARG A 161 8.39 -13.71 11.25
CA ARG A 161 9.23 -14.44 10.31
C ARG A 161 10.48 -13.67 9.84
N ASP A 162 10.37 -12.34 9.69
CA ASP A 162 11.49 -11.48 9.27
C ASP A 162 12.51 -11.25 10.41
N CYS A 163 12.16 -11.55 11.66
CA CYS A 163 13.02 -11.33 12.81
C CYS A 163 13.84 -12.57 13.17
N LYS A 164 15.09 -12.33 13.61
CA LYS A 164 15.92 -13.41 14.17
C LYS A 164 15.27 -13.99 15.41
N GLU A 165 15.42 -15.31 15.60
CA GLU A 165 14.92 -16.02 16.76
C GLU A 165 15.30 -15.31 18.07
N GLY A 166 14.32 -15.09 18.95
CA GLY A 166 14.50 -14.39 20.22
C GLY A 166 14.48 -12.85 20.16
N SER A 167 14.37 -12.23 18.99
CA SER A 167 14.33 -10.75 18.85
C SER A 167 12.94 -10.15 19.13
N ILE A 168 11.86 -10.96 19.08
CA ILE A 168 10.51 -10.55 19.40
C ILE A 168 10.12 -11.01 20.80
N ASN A 169 9.44 -10.13 21.56
CA ASN A 169 8.75 -10.54 22.77
C ASN A 169 7.51 -11.37 22.39
N LYS A 170 7.68 -12.69 22.36
CA LYS A 170 6.62 -13.65 21.95
C LYS A 170 5.35 -13.50 22.77
N ARG A 171 5.43 -13.15 24.07
CA ARG A 171 4.24 -12.88 24.88
C ARG A 171 3.47 -11.68 24.35
N LYS A 172 4.14 -10.55 24.15
CA LYS A 172 3.50 -9.34 23.62
C LYS A 172 2.95 -9.56 22.21
N TRP A 173 3.64 -10.33 21.38
CA TRP A 173 3.19 -10.71 20.05
C TRP A 173 1.90 -11.54 20.10
N ASN A 174 1.87 -12.56 20.95
CA ASN A 174 0.69 -13.40 21.16
C ASN A 174 -0.50 -12.62 21.72
N ASP A 175 -0.26 -11.73 22.71
CA ASP A 175 -1.29 -10.86 23.29
C ASP A 175 -1.88 -9.91 22.22
N ASN A 176 -1.06 -9.40 21.29
CA ASN A 176 -1.54 -8.58 20.18
C ASN A 176 -2.39 -9.36 19.18
N LEU A 177 -1.97 -10.58 18.79
CA LEU A 177 -2.75 -11.46 17.91
C LEU A 177 -4.10 -11.81 18.57
N HIS A 178 -4.09 -12.18 19.84
CA HIS A 178 -5.32 -12.51 20.57
C HIS A 178 -6.30 -11.33 20.55
N ARG A 179 -5.82 -10.11 20.87
CA ARG A 179 -6.65 -8.91 20.82
C ARG A 179 -7.26 -8.67 19.43
N LEU A 180 -6.47 -8.86 18.36
CA LEU A 180 -6.97 -8.66 17.01
C LEU A 180 -8.02 -9.72 16.62
N ILE A 181 -7.84 -10.96 17.04
CA ILE A 181 -8.80 -12.05 16.79
C ILE A 181 -10.10 -11.80 17.57
N GLU A 182 -10.03 -11.36 18.82
CA GLU A 182 -11.23 -10.95 19.56
C GLU A 182 -11.97 -9.80 18.86
N LEU A 183 -11.25 -8.77 18.41
CA LEU A 183 -11.84 -7.67 17.65
C LEU A 183 -12.51 -8.16 16.34
N ILE A 184 -11.91 -9.13 15.64
CA ILE A 184 -12.53 -9.74 14.46
C ILE A 184 -13.81 -10.47 14.83
N MET A 185 -13.80 -11.22 15.93
CA MET A 185 -14.95 -11.98 16.41
C MET A 185 -16.11 -11.07 16.85
N GLU A 186 -15.85 -9.84 17.27
CA GLU A 186 -16.85 -8.87 17.71
C GLU A 186 -17.22 -7.83 16.61
N THR A 187 -16.51 -7.83 15.47
CA THR A 187 -16.78 -6.88 14.39
C THR A 187 -17.73 -7.48 13.36
N ASP A 188 -18.74 -6.71 12.91
CA ASP A 188 -19.60 -7.16 11.81
C ASP A 188 -18.78 -7.42 10.54
N MET A 189 -18.90 -8.61 9.99
CA MET A 189 -18.14 -9.06 8.83
C MET A 189 -18.67 -8.45 7.53
N ILE A 190 -19.98 -8.25 7.44
CA ILE A 190 -20.69 -7.84 6.22
C ILE A 190 -21.25 -6.43 6.39
N ARG A 191 -21.32 -5.70 5.30
CA ARG A 191 -21.95 -4.39 5.26
C ARG A 191 -23.45 -4.55 5.03
N GLU A 192 -24.27 -3.96 5.88
CA GLU A 192 -25.72 -3.91 5.70
C GLU A 192 -26.14 -2.91 4.61
N LYS A 193 -25.37 -1.84 4.42
CA LYS A 193 -25.68 -0.76 3.47
C LYS A 193 -24.74 -0.80 2.27
N LYS A 194 -25.32 -0.64 1.08
CA LYS A 194 -24.56 -0.48 -0.17
C LYS A 194 -23.62 0.72 -0.07
N LEU A 195 -22.39 0.56 -0.57
CA LEU A 195 -21.42 1.65 -0.65
C LEU A 195 -21.93 2.76 -1.57
N LYS A 196 -21.65 4.00 -1.18
CA LYS A 196 -21.72 5.15 -2.08
C LYS A 196 -20.43 5.26 -2.87
N VAL A 197 -20.46 5.80 -4.09
CA VAL A 197 -19.27 5.99 -4.95
C VAL A 197 -18.13 6.70 -4.21
N LYS A 198 -18.41 7.68 -3.37
CA LYS A 198 -17.44 8.36 -2.52
C LYS A 198 -16.67 7.40 -1.59
N ASN A 199 -17.33 6.38 -1.06
CA ASN A 199 -16.70 5.40 -0.17
C ASN A 199 -15.86 4.40 -0.99
N GLU A 200 -16.29 4.08 -2.21
CA GLU A 200 -15.50 3.24 -3.14
C GLU A 200 -14.20 3.94 -3.54
N ILE A 201 -14.26 5.24 -3.87
CA ILE A 201 -13.09 6.07 -4.16
C ILE A 201 -12.08 6.00 -3.01
N ARG A 202 -12.52 6.27 -1.77
CA ARG A 202 -11.66 6.23 -0.59
C ARG A 202 -11.04 4.85 -0.34
N ASN A 203 -11.83 3.80 -0.44
CA ASN A 203 -11.34 2.43 -0.23
C ASN A 203 -10.23 2.06 -1.21
N VAL A 204 -10.37 2.46 -2.48
CA VAL A 204 -9.36 2.15 -3.50
C VAL A 204 -8.11 3.01 -3.33
N THR A 205 -8.25 4.29 -3.01
CA THR A 205 -7.11 5.17 -2.80
C THR A 205 -6.28 4.80 -1.56
N ASP A 206 -6.86 4.12 -0.56
CA ASP A 206 -6.13 3.59 0.59
C ASP A 206 -5.06 2.55 0.20
N TYR A 207 -5.28 1.77 -0.87
CA TYR A 207 -4.27 0.81 -1.36
C TYR A 207 -2.99 1.48 -1.86
N TYR A 208 -3.06 2.75 -2.25
CA TYR A 208 -1.85 3.46 -2.67
C TYR A 208 -0.88 3.65 -1.52
N ASN A 209 -1.37 4.07 -0.34
CA ASN A 209 -0.52 4.26 0.83
C ASN A 209 0.08 2.95 1.36
N THR A 210 -0.70 1.86 1.33
CA THR A 210 -0.32 0.60 1.95
C THR A 210 0.55 -0.28 1.06
N SER A 211 0.36 -0.23 -0.27
CA SER A 211 1.01 -1.17 -1.18
C SER A 211 1.45 -0.58 -2.52
N LEU A 212 0.60 0.21 -3.22
CA LEU A 212 0.88 0.57 -4.61
C LEU A 212 2.04 1.55 -4.77
N ILE A 213 2.10 2.63 -3.97
CA ILE A 213 3.21 3.60 -4.05
C ILE A 213 4.56 2.90 -3.79
N PRO A 214 4.77 2.16 -2.68
CA PRO A 214 6.04 1.51 -2.44
C PRO A 214 6.37 0.42 -3.48
N ALA A 215 5.39 -0.35 -3.94
CA ALA A 215 5.61 -1.42 -4.91
C ALA A 215 6.00 -0.87 -6.29
N ILE A 216 5.29 0.13 -6.80
CA ILE A 216 5.53 0.71 -8.13
C ILE A 216 6.85 1.49 -8.15
N THR A 217 7.16 2.27 -7.09
CA THR A 217 8.46 2.93 -6.95
C THR A 217 9.62 1.94 -6.92
N ALA A 218 9.52 0.88 -6.12
CA ALA A 218 10.56 -0.15 -6.04
C ALA A 218 10.75 -0.89 -7.37
N LEU A 219 9.65 -1.20 -8.07
CA LEU A 219 9.69 -1.86 -9.38
C LEU A 219 10.32 -0.96 -10.45
N THR A 220 9.96 0.32 -10.47
CA THR A 220 10.53 1.31 -11.39
C THR A 220 12.04 1.49 -11.14
N ALA A 221 12.45 1.57 -9.86
CA ALA A 221 13.86 1.62 -9.50
C ALA A 221 14.63 0.39 -9.97
N LYS A 222 14.07 -0.81 -9.76
CA LYS A 222 14.66 -2.07 -10.24
C LYS A 222 14.76 -2.10 -11.75
N TYR A 223 13.71 -1.70 -12.45
CA TYR A 223 13.69 -1.62 -13.92
C TYR A 223 14.83 -0.75 -14.46
N ARG A 224 14.96 0.49 -13.95
CA ARG A 224 16.02 1.43 -14.32
C ARG A 224 17.42 0.88 -14.01
N LYS A 225 17.58 0.25 -12.84
CA LYS A 225 18.83 -0.38 -12.40
C LYS A 225 19.24 -1.55 -13.32
N GLU A 226 18.29 -2.40 -13.71
CA GLU A 226 18.57 -3.51 -14.62
C GLU A 226 18.95 -3.00 -16.02
N ALA A 227 18.28 -1.99 -16.57
CA ALA A 227 18.67 -1.37 -17.84
C ALA A 227 20.09 -0.76 -17.78
N ALA A 228 20.42 -0.09 -16.69
CA ALA A 228 21.73 0.51 -16.49
C ALA A 228 22.87 -0.53 -16.46
N LYS A 229 22.64 -1.78 -16.01
CA LYS A 229 23.62 -2.87 -16.08
C LYS A 229 24.04 -3.21 -17.52
N HIS A 230 23.20 -2.89 -18.49
CA HIS A 230 23.46 -3.05 -19.93
C HIS A 230 23.94 -1.77 -20.61
N GLY A 231 24.24 -0.72 -19.85
CA GLY A 231 24.63 0.59 -20.38
C GLY A 231 23.50 1.38 -21.02
N ILE A 232 22.22 1.00 -20.77
CA ILE A 232 21.05 1.67 -21.30
C ILE A 232 20.51 2.62 -20.25
N ASP A 233 20.57 3.92 -20.52
CA ASP A 233 20.00 4.97 -19.66
C ASP A 233 18.52 5.17 -20.00
N VAL A 234 17.67 4.77 -19.05
CA VAL A 234 16.21 4.97 -19.03
C VAL A 234 15.78 5.64 -17.73
N SER A 235 16.59 6.53 -17.22
CA SER A 235 16.36 7.21 -15.93
C SER A 235 15.02 7.96 -15.86
N ALA A 236 14.51 8.43 -17.00
CA ALA A 236 13.21 9.11 -17.11
C ALA A 236 12.03 8.15 -17.38
N ALA A 237 12.26 6.85 -17.66
CA ALA A 237 11.17 5.92 -17.97
C ALA A 237 10.31 5.58 -16.75
N THR A 238 9.00 5.61 -16.93
CA THR A 238 8.00 5.17 -15.94
C THR A 238 7.23 3.99 -16.52
N PRO A 239 7.74 2.76 -16.37
CA PRO A 239 7.19 1.58 -17.06
C PRO A 239 5.80 1.18 -16.58
N ILE A 240 5.34 1.73 -15.48
CA ILE A 240 4.00 1.52 -14.93
C ILE A 240 3.39 2.87 -14.58
N THR A 241 2.21 3.13 -15.12
CA THR A 241 1.32 4.23 -14.72
C THR A 241 -0.04 3.66 -14.34
N MET A 242 -0.75 4.29 -13.42
CA MET A 242 -2.02 3.76 -12.93
C MET A 242 -3.20 4.42 -13.63
N GLY A 243 -4.23 3.62 -13.91
CA GLY A 243 -5.55 4.06 -14.36
C GLY A 243 -6.62 3.79 -13.31
N MET A 244 -7.73 4.52 -13.35
CA MET A 244 -8.85 4.33 -12.45
C MET A 244 -10.19 4.62 -13.16
N TRP A 245 -11.16 3.73 -13.00
CA TRP A 245 -12.53 3.95 -13.48
C TRP A 245 -13.44 4.55 -12.41
N ILE A 246 -13.10 4.36 -11.14
CA ILE A 246 -13.98 4.74 -10.02
C ILE A 246 -14.07 6.27 -9.92
N GLY A 247 -15.29 6.77 -10.05
CA GLY A 247 -15.59 8.22 -10.09
C GLY A 247 -15.70 8.81 -11.49
N GLY A 248 -15.21 8.13 -12.55
CA GLY A 248 -15.30 8.56 -13.95
C GLY A 248 -16.18 7.67 -14.84
N ASP A 249 -16.33 6.41 -14.46
CA ASP A 249 -17.11 5.42 -15.23
C ASP A 249 -18.61 5.50 -14.87
N ARG A 250 -19.38 6.05 -15.76
CA ARG A 250 -20.84 6.19 -15.57
C ARG A 250 -21.62 4.93 -15.94
N ASP A 251 -21.21 4.19 -16.97
CA ASP A 251 -21.74 2.89 -17.43
C ASP A 251 -23.16 2.53 -16.90
N GLY A 252 -24.13 3.42 -17.10
CA GLY A 252 -25.48 3.28 -16.58
C GLY A 252 -25.65 3.54 -15.07
N ASN A 253 -24.59 3.93 -14.35
CA ASN A 253 -24.67 4.27 -12.93
C ASN A 253 -25.02 5.77 -12.73
N PRO A 254 -26.26 6.09 -12.33
CA PRO A 254 -26.69 7.49 -12.18
C PRO A 254 -26.00 8.22 -11.01
N PHE A 255 -25.29 7.51 -10.14
CA PHE A 255 -24.59 8.09 -9.00
C PHE A 255 -23.17 8.54 -9.34
N VAL A 256 -22.68 8.28 -10.55
CA VAL A 256 -21.42 8.82 -11.06
C VAL A 256 -21.70 10.12 -11.81
N THR A 257 -21.39 11.23 -11.16
CA THR A 257 -21.68 12.60 -11.62
C THR A 257 -20.38 13.40 -11.77
N ALA A 258 -20.49 14.67 -12.21
CA ALA A 258 -19.35 15.59 -12.21
C ALA A 258 -18.78 15.78 -10.78
N GLU A 259 -19.63 15.83 -9.76
CA GLU A 259 -19.22 15.93 -8.37
C GLU A 259 -18.40 14.71 -7.92
N THR A 260 -18.77 13.48 -8.33
CA THR A 260 -17.99 12.29 -7.99
C THR A 260 -16.62 12.27 -8.69
N LEU A 261 -16.52 12.85 -9.88
CA LEU A 261 -15.24 13.02 -10.57
C LEU A 261 -14.33 14.00 -9.81
N GLU A 262 -14.88 15.13 -9.38
CA GLU A 262 -14.17 16.11 -8.54
C GLU A 262 -13.70 15.48 -7.22
N ILE A 263 -14.57 14.74 -6.53
CA ILE A 263 -14.24 14.00 -5.31
C ILE A 263 -13.11 12.98 -5.59
N SER A 264 -13.15 12.29 -6.73
CA SER A 264 -12.11 11.32 -7.09
C SER A 264 -10.76 11.99 -7.30
N ALA A 265 -10.72 13.07 -8.06
CA ALA A 265 -9.50 13.83 -8.32
C ALA A 265 -8.92 14.44 -7.03
N THR A 266 -9.77 15.07 -6.21
CA THR A 266 -9.37 15.67 -4.92
C THR A 266 -8.85 14.61 -3.95
N THR A 267 -9.53 13.45 -3.84
CA THR A 267 -9.09 12.37 -2.94
C THR A 267 -7.75 11.78 -3.38
N GLN A 268 -7.50 11.66 -4.68
CA GLN A 268 -6.20 11.21 -5.18
C GLN A 268 -5.09 12.21 -4.83
N ALA A 269 -5.32 13.50 -5.06
CA ALA A 269 -4.38 14.56 -4.68
C ALA A 269 -4.12 14.58 -3.16
N GLU A 270 -5.17 14.43 -2.36
CA GLU A 270 -5.06 14.33 -0.89
C GLU A 270 -4.12 13.18 -0.46
N VAL A 271 -4.28 12.00 -1.05
CA VAL A 271 -3.48 10.83 -0.69
C VAL A 271 -2.01 11.01 -1.04
N ILE A 272 -1.69 11.46 -2.26
CA ILE A 272 -0.30 11.58 -2.69
C ILE A 272 0.41 12.76 -2.03
N LEU A 273 -0.25 13.89 -1.83
CA LEU A 273 0.33 15.04 -1.13
C LEU A 273 0.61 14.71 0.35
N ASN A 274 -0.29 13.99 1.02
CA ASN A 274 -0.03 13.50 2.38
C ASN A 274 1.15 12.51 2.44
N TYR A 275 1.34 11.68 1.40
CA TYR A 275 2.53 10.84 1.30
C TYR A 275 3.80 11.69 1.21
N TYR A 276 3.83 12.70 0.35
CA TYR A 276 4.99 13.60 0.23
C TYR A 276 5.25 14.38 1.52
N ILE A 277 4.21 14.95 2.13
CA ILE A 277 4.33 15.69 3.39
C ILE A 277 5.01 14.82 4.46
N ARG A 278 4.52 13.61 4.69
CA ARG A 278 5.11 12.69 5.70
C ARG A 278 6.58 12.37 5.41
N LYS A 279 6.93 12.14 4.14
CA LYS A 279 8.31 11.84 3.76
C LYS A 279 9.23 13.07 3.88
N ILE A 280 8.74 14.26 3.56
CA ILE A 280 9.49 15.52 3.76
C ILE A 280 9.63 15.86 5.24
N GLU A 281 8.61 15.61 6.07
CA GLU A 281 8.71 15.73 7.54
C GLU A 281 9.79 14.81 8.12
N GLU A 282 9.88 13.57 7.63
CA GLU A 282 10.96 12.64 7.99
C GLU A 282 12.34 13.21 7.63
N MET A 283 12.50 13.73 6.41
CA MET A 283 13.76 14.36 5.98
C MET A 283 14.06 15.63 6.75
N TYR A 284 13.09 16.50 6.99
CA TYR A 284 13.23 17.67 7.85
C TYR A 284 13.76 17.28 9.25
N PHE A 285 13.31 16.17 9.80
CA PHE A 285 13.77 15.71 11.10
C PHE A 285 15.21 15.21 11.09
N TYR A 286 15.62 14.45 10.06
CA TYR A 286 16.91 13.78 10.06
C TYR A 286 18.07 14.57 9.41
N TYR A 287 17.80 15.52 8.49
CA TYR A 287 18.84 16.22 7.72
C TYR A 287 19.41 17.43 8.46
N ALA A 288 19.82 17.24 9.72
CA ALA A 288 20.45 18.26 10.54
C ALA A 288 21.95 18.45 10.19
N VAL A 289 22.29 18.49 8.90
CA VAL A 289 23.65 18.66 8.42
C VAL A 289 24.11 20.09 8.68
N SER A 290 25.20 20.24 9.44
CA SER A 290 25.74 21.53 9.84
C SER A 290 26.64 22.15 8.78
N SER A 291 26.35 23.40 8.39
CA SER A 291 27.21 24.19 7.51
C SER A 291 28.60 24.52 8.10
N SER A 292 28.82 24.24 9.41
CA SER A 292 30.14 24.33 10.03
C SER A 292 31.01 23.11 9.77
N ILE A 293 30.43 22.01 9.30
CA ILE A 293 31.10 20.72 9.09
C ILE A 293 31.12 20.37 7.60
N SER A 294 30.02 20.57 6.92
CA SER A 294 29.79 20.15 5.54
C SER A 294 29.51 21.39 4.68
N HIS A 295 30.07 21.43 3.48
CA HIS A 295 29.78 22.52 2.55
C HIS A 295 28.34 22.40 2.04
N VAL A 296 27.68 23.54 1.82
CA VAL A 296 26.31 23.61 1.30
C VAL A 296 26.30 24.52 0.08
N SER A 297 25.61 24.14 -0.98
CA SER A 297 25.53 24.98 -2.18
C SER A 297 24.74 26.26 -1.92
N LEU A 298 25.11 27.32 -2.66
CA LEU A 298 24.45 28.62 -2.55
C LEU A 298 22.93 28.54 -2.84
N ASP A 299 22.51 27.61 -3.70
CA ASP A 299 21.10 27.48 -4.07
C ASP A 299 20.28 26.85 -2.92
N VAL A 300 20.86 25.92 -2.16
CA VAL A 300 20.23 25.40 -0.93
C VAL A 300 20.20 26.48 0.16
N GLU A 301 21.24 27.30 0.29
CA GLU A 301 21.23 28.43 1.23
C GLU A 301 20.14 29.46 0.91
N LYS A 302 19.95 29.80 -0.37
CA LYS A 302 18.85 30.65 -0.82
C LYS A 302 17.48 30.04 -0.51
N MET A 303 17.30 28.73 -0.75
CA MET A 303 16.07 28.03 -0.42
C MET A 303 15.82 28.04 1.09
N ALA A 304 16.84 27.76 1.89
CA ALA A 304 16.78 27.80 3.35
C ALA A 304 16.40 29.18 3.90
N ALA A 305 16.81 30.25 3.22
CA ALA A 305 16.48 31.63 3.60
C ALA A 305 14.99 31.98 3.37
N LEU A 306 14.27 31.22 2.52
CA LEU A 306 12.82 31.36 2.28
C LEU A 306 11.98 30.67 3.34
N SER A 307 12.58 29.84 4.18
CA SER A 307 11.87 29.11 5.24
C SER A 307 11.41 30.05 6.35
N SER A 308 10.20 29.86 6.86
CA SER A 308 9.69 30.56 8.05
C SER A 308 10.31 30.05 9.37
N ASP A 309 11.15 29.04 9.31
CA ASP A 309 11.83 28.50 10.53
C ASP A 309 12.90 29.48 11.03
N THR A 310 12.54 30.22 12.08
CA THR A 310 13.39 31.23 12.73
C THR A 310 14.15 30.69 13.95
N SER A 311 14.17 29.37 14.15
CA SER A 311 14.84 28.75 15.29
C SER A 311 16.36 29.02 15.27
N VAL A 312 16.88 29.66 16.31
CA VAL A 312 18.32 29.92 16.49
C VAL A 312 19.15 28.64 16.54
N TYR A 313 18.55 27.52 16.97
CA TYR A 313 19.21 26.21 16.99
C TYR A 313 19.45 25.61 15.60
N ARG A 314 18.77 26.15 14.56
CA ARG A 314 18.84 25.67 13.18
C ARG A 314 19.53 26.63 12.23
N GLU A 315 20.16 27.68 12.74
CA GLU A 315 20.89 28.65 11.90
C GLU A 315 21.97 27.99 11.04
N LYS A 316 22.60 26.94 11.54
CA LYS A 316 23.65 26.21 10.85
C LYS A 316 23.17 24.95 10.13
N GLU A 317 21.87 24.74 9.98
CA GLU A 317 21.25 23.56 9.38
C GLU A 317 20.50 23.90 8.09
N PRO A 318 21.16 24.36 7.02
CA PRO A 318 20.50 24.87 5.81
C PRO A 318 19.67 23.81 5.08
N TYR A 319 20.10 22.55 5.03
CA TYR A 319 19.27 21.48 4.44
C TYR A 319 17.95 21.28 5.19
N ARG A 320 17.99 21.31 6.51
CA ARG A 320 16.79 21.19 7.33
C ARG A 320 15.83 22.36 7.08
N LYS A 321 16.34 23.58 7.01
CA LYS A 321 15.54 24.77 6.67
C LYS A 321 14.97 24.71 5.25
N ALA A 322 15.74 24.18 4.28
CA ALA A 322 15.26 23.97 2.93
C ALA A 322 14.10 22.93 2.89
N PHE A 323 14.21 21.82 3.63
CA PHE A 323 13.10 20.87 3.77
C PHE A 323 11.89 21.48 4.48
N HIS A 324 12.08 22.38 5.45
CA HIS A 324 10.96 23.09 6.06
C HIS A 324 10.24 23.98 5.03
N TYR A 325 10.97 24.71 4.19
CA TYR A 325 10.38 25.50 3.12
C TYR A 325 9.58 24.63 2.13
N ILE A 326 10.12 23.47 1.73
CA ILE A 326 9.41 22.51 0.89
C ILE A 326 8.13 22.03 1.57
N LEU A 327 8.21 21.73 2.88
CA LEU A 327 7.07 21.28 3.69
C LEU A 327 5.95 22.32 3.73
N GLU A 328 6.28 23.60 3.94
CA GLU A 328 5.33 24.71 3.92
C GLU A 328 4.62 24.82 2.57
N ARG A 329 5.37 24.73 1.48
CA ARG A 329 4.81 24.77 0.13
C ARG A 329 3.88 23.58 -0.14
N LEU A 330 4.27 22.36 0.25
CA LEU A 330 3.43 21.16 0.11
C LEU A 330 2.15 21.26 0.92
N GLN A 331 2.23 21.77 2.16
CA GLN A 331 1.07 21.96 3.02
C GLN A 331 0.07 22.97 2.43
N ASN A 332 0.59 24.07 1.86
CA ASN A 332 -0.22 25.06 1.17
C ASN A 332 -0.85 24.49 -0.11
N THR A 333 -0.08 23.68 -0.88
CA THR A 333 -0.60 22.95 -2.04
C THR A 333 -1.74 22.02 -1.63
N TYR A 334 -1.54 21.23 -0.57
CA TYR A 334 -2.56 20.35 -0.01
C TYR A 334 -3.84 21.12 0.38
N ASN A 335 -3.69 22.24 1.09
CA ASN A 335 -4.83 23.08 1.51
C ASN A 335 -5.56 23.69 0.30
N ASN A 336 -4.83 24.14 -0.72
CA ASN A 336 -5.43 24.67 -1.94
C ASN A 336 -6.27 23.61 -2.67
N PHE A 337 -5.79 22.35 -2.76
CA PHE A 337 -6.53 21.27 -3.41
C PHE A 337 -7.71 20.75 -2.58
N THR A 338 -7.59 20.68 -1.24
CA THR A 338 -8.56 19.98 -0.40
C THR A 338 -9.54 20.90 0.30
N GLN A 339 -9.16 22.14 0.56
CA GLN A 339 -9.95 23.13 1.31
C GLN A 339 -10.36 24.33 0.49
N ASN A 340 -10.03 24.33 -0.81
CA ASN A 340 -10.33 25.43 -1.75
C ASN A 340 -9.78 26.78 -1.25
N THR A 341 -8.60 26.77 -0.60
CA THR A 341 -7.87 27.97 -0.19
C THR A 341 -7.04 28.50 -1.36
N ASN A 342 -6.46 29.66 -1.23
CA ASN A 342 -5.62 30.28 -2.26
C ASN A 342 -4.33 30.79 -1.63
N HIS A 343 -3.47 29.88 -1.18
CA HIS A 343 -2.14 30.21 -0.70
C HIS A 343 -1.21 30.48 -1.89
N GLU A 344 -0.54 31.63 -1.90
CA GLU A 344 0.38 32.00 -2.98
C GLU A 344 1.69 31.20 -2.96
N VAL A 345 2.21 30.88 -1.75
CA VAL A 345 3.44 30.10 -1.59
C VAL A 345 3.11 28.61 -1.60
N CYS A 346 2.83 28.06 -2.78
CA CYS A 346 2.50 26.65 -2.98
C CYS A 346 3.27 26.09 -4.20
N TYR A 347 3.05 24.83 -4.51
CA TYR A 347 3.47 24.22 -5.78
C TYR A 347 2.29 24.22 -6.74
N GLU A 348 2.43 24.92 -7.85
CA GLU A 348 1.43 24.90 -8.94
C GLU A 348 1.55 23.63 -9.77
N THR A 349 2.79 23.12 -9.93
CA THR A 349 3.08 21.89 -10.69
C THR A 349 4.06 21.01 -9.93
N VAL A 350 4.04 19.71 -10.25
CA VAL A 350 4.95 18.75 -9.65
C VAL A 350 6.41 19.00 -10.00
N GLU A 351 6.69 19.57 -11.19
CA GLU A 351 8.03 19.89 -11.64
C GLU A 351 8.69 20.95 -10.75
N GLN A 352 7.93 21.90 -10.21
CA GLN A 352 8.45 22.85 -9.22
C GLN A 352 8.93 22.14 -7.95
N PHE A 353 8.17 21.16 -7.47
CA PHE A 353 8.55 20.33 -6.30
C PHE A 353 9.76 19.45 -6.61
N GLN A 354 9.79 18.83 -7.80
CA GLN A 354 10.94 18.05 -8.26
C GLN A 354 12.21 18.89 -8.34
N ASN A 355 12.11 20.11 -8.85
CA ASN A 355 13.26 21.02 -8.98
C ASN A 355 13.85 21.40 -7.61
N ASP A 356 13.02 21.61 -6.60
CA ASP A 356 13.48 21.87 -5.23
C ASP A 356 14.22 20.64 -4.66
N LEU A 357 13.70 19.42 -4.88
CA LEU A 357 14.37 18.19 -4.49
C LEU A 357 15.67 17.97 -5.25
N LEU A 358 15.69 18.22 -6.55
CA LEU A 358 16.89 18.10 -7.38
C LEU A 358 17.98 19.11 -6.99
N THR A 359 17.60 20.28 -6.54
CA THR A 359 18.53 21.31 -6.00
C THR A 359 19.23 20.78 -4.75
N ILE A 360 18.48 20.19 -3.82
CA ILE A 360 19.05 19.56 -2.62
C ILE A 360 19.93 18.36 -2.99
N LYS A 361 19.43 17.49 -3.89
CA LYS A 361 20.18 16.32 -4.37
C LYS A 361 21.53 16.71 -4.97
N LYS A 362 21.55 17.71 -5.83
CA LYS A 362 22.73 18.22 -6.48
C LYS A 362 23.76 18.70 -5.45
N SER A 363 23.32 19.50 -4.48
CA SER A 363 24.17 20.01 -3.40
C SER A 363 24.80 18.90 -2.56
N LEU A 364 24.02 17.85 -2.21
CA LEU A 364 24.52 16.69 -1.46
C LEU A 364 25.58 15.91 -2.27
N ILE A 365 25.35 15.71 -3.57
CA ILE A 365 26.30 15.00 -4.44
C ILE A 365 27.59 15.80 -4.62
N GLU A 366 27.52 17.10 -4.85
CA GLU A 366 28.67 17.98 -4.99
C GLU A 366 29.53 18.07 -3.73
N ASN A 367 28.96 17.67 -2.60
CA ASN A 367 29.59 17.67 -1.28
C ASN A 367 30.02 16.29 -0.80
N ASP A 368 30.12 15.31 -1.70
CA ASP A 368 30.46 13.89 -1.42
C ASP A 368 29.47 13.16 -0.48
N ASP A 369 28.27 13.74 -0.25
CA ASP A 369 27.22 13.21 0.59
C ASP A 369 26.15 12.43 -0.21
N ALA A 370 26.53 11.84 -1.35
CA ALA A 370 25.60 11.13 -2.27
C ALA A 370 24.76 10.04 -1.57
N ILE A 371 25.26 9.43 -0.51
CA ILE A 371 24.53 8.42 0.29
C ILE A 371 23.24 9.00 0.89
N LEU A 372 23.22 10.28 1.24
CA LEU A 372 22.05 10.95 1.80
C LEU A 372 20.93 11.14 0.76
N THR A 373 21.20 10.94 -0.53
CA THR A 373 20.19 11.00 -1.59
C THR A 373 19.49 9.66 -1.82
N THR A 374 19.80 8.63 -1.04
CA THR A 374 19.18 7.29 -1.09
C THR A 374 18.01 7.15 -0.12
N GLY A 375 17.37 5.99 -0.06
CA GLY A 375 16.24 5.72 0.84
C GLY A 375 15.05 6.65 0.58
N SER A 376 14.48 7.23 1.64
CA SER A 376 13.29 8.09 1.58
C SER A 376 13.42 9.24 0.57
N PHE A 377 14.61 9.81 0.41
CA PHE A 377 14.85 10.85 -0.59
C PHE A 377 14.62 10.35 -2.02
N SER A 378 15.26 9.23 -2.36
CA SER A 378 15.10 8.60 -3.68
C SER A 378 13.67 8.13 -3.94
N GLU A 379 13.00 7.59 -2.91
CA GLU A 379 11.60 7.15 -2.99
C GLU A 379 10.66 8.30 -3.32
N VAL A 380 10.82 9.45 -2.65
CA VAL A 380 9.99 10.64 -2.91
C VAL A 380 10.21 11.15 -4.33
N LEU A 381 11.47 11.30 -4.74
CA LEU A 381 11.78 11.80 -6.08
C LEU A 381 11.18 10.89 -7.16
N GLN A 382 11.31 9.58 -7.02
CA GLN A 382 10.70 8.62 -7.95
C GLN A 382 9.17 8.67 -7.90
N ALA A 383 8.57 8.80 -6.71
CA ALA A 383 7.13 8.91 -6.58
C ALA A 383 6.59 10.16 -7.30
N THR A 384 7.31 11.29 -7.26
CA THR A 384 6.90 12.50 -8.01
C THR A 384 6.93 12.29 -9.51
N GLU A 385 7.89 11.51 -10.03
CA GLU A 385 8.02 11.18 -11.44
C GLU A 385 6.89 10.25 -11.93
N ILE A 386 6.42 9.33 -11.07
CA ILE A 386 5.43 8.31 -11.41
C ILE A 386 4.01 8.82 -11.19
N PHE A 387 3.76 9.48 -10.06
CA PHE A 387 2.40 9.81 -9.61
C PHE A 387 2.06 11.30 -9.73
N GLY A 388 3.02 12.18 -9.90
CA GLY A 388 2.76 13.63 -9.92
C GLY A 388 2.06 14.08 -8.63
N PHE A 389 1.02 14.92 -8.79
CA PHE A 389 0.09 15.30 -7.73
C PHE A 389 -1.25 14.54 -7.79
N TYR A 390 -1.31 13.46 -8.58
CA TYR A 390 -2.46 12.56 -8.71
C TYR A 390 -1.97 11.13 -8.93
N LEU A 391 -2.65 10.18 -8.32
CA LEU A 391 -2.20 8.78 -8.27
C LEU A 391 -2.40 8.04 -9.60
N ALA A 392 -3.46 8.37 -10.31
CA ALA A 392 -3.90 7.65 -11.51
C ALA A 392 -4.67 8.57 -12.46
N SER A 393 -4.62 8.25 -13.75
CA SER A 393 -5.54 8.82 -14.72
C SER A 393 -6.95 8.29 -14.51
N ILE A 394 -7.96 9.17 -14.49
CA ILE A 394 -9.36 8.77 -14.37
C ILE A 394 -9.95 8.64 -15.76
N ASP A 395 -10.37 7.42 -16.12
CA ASP A 395 -11.06 7.16 -17.37
C ASP A 395 -12.53 7.59 -17.26
N MET A 396 -12.96 8.48 -18.14
CA MET A 396 -14.35 8.89 -18.25
C MET A 396 -15.08 8.03 -19.28
N ARG A 397 -16.10 7.30 -18.85
CA ARG A 397 -16.98 6.51 -19.71
C ARG A 397 -18.41 7.03 -19.63
N GLN A 398 -19.06 7.16 -20.77
CA GLN A 398 -20.43 7.65 -20.88
C GLN A 398 -21.14 6.94 -22.03
N ASP A 399 -22.47 6.86 -21.94
CA ASP A 399 -23.32 6.38 -23.02
C ASP A 399 -23.15 7.21 -24.30
N SER A 400 -23.11 6.55 -25.46
CA SER A 400 -22.87 7.21 -26.74
C SER A 400 -23.94 8.26 -27.07
N SER A 401 -25.20 8.02 -26.66
CA SER A 401 -26.30 8.97 -26.92
C SER A 401 -26.10 10.29 -26.17
N VAL A 402 -25.50 10.27 -24.97
CA VAL A 402 -25.15 11.48 -24.21
C VAL A 402 -24.01 12.23 -24.88
N LEU A 403 -23.00 11.50 -25.39
CA LEU A 403 -21.90 12.09 -26.13
C LEU A 403 -22.36 12.73 -27.44
N GLU A 404 -23.26 12.06 -28.18
CA GLU A 404 -23.88 12.61 -29.38
C GLU A 404 -24.65 13.91 -29.09
N ALA A 405 -25.44 13.93 -28.00
CA ALA A 405 -26.16 15.14 -27.60
C ALA A 405 -25.22 16.30 -27.29
N CYS A 406 -24.12 16.06 -26.55
CA CYS A 406 -23.11 17.11 -26.26
C CYS A 406 -22.39 17.63 -27.50
N VAL A 407 -22.18 16.78 -28.51
CA VAL A 407 -21.54 17.22 -29.77
C VAL A 407 -22.53 17.98 -30.67
N ALA A 408 -23.85 17.71 -30.54
CA ALA A 408 -24.88 18.37 -31.30
C ALA A 408 -25.21 19.81 -30.80
N GLU A 409 -24.94 20.11 -29.54
CA GLU A 409 -25.01 21.45 -28.93
C GLU A 409 -23.80 22.33 -29.37
#